data_c66c946743d71a4ca79a68eed20a3744
#
_entry.id   c66c946743d71a4ca79a68eed20a3744
#
_cell.length_a   1.000
_cell.length_b   1.000
_cell.length_c   1.000
_cell.angle_alpha   90.00
_cell.angle_beta   90.00
_cell.angle_gamma   90.00
#
_symmetry.space_group_name_H-M   'P 1'
#
loop_
_entity.id
_entity.type
_entity.pdbx_description
1 polymer ?
#
loop_
_entity_poly.entity_id
_entity_poly.type
_entity_poly.pdbx_seq_one_letter_code
_entity_poly.pdbx_strand_id
1 'polypeptide(L)'
;MKLFGTDGIRGKFNEPPINNVELVKIGYAFAKSLFNNQKGKIYISHDGRESSSDIESALSTGIIYQGSEVISIGLLPTPALSICLNVQKLETELCAGIQITASHNPYHDNGVKFFDKDGCKIDSVLEKIIENNYFNQVEEMHIEDKKKSKHDSSEVFNKRYINYVNDYFALKVKGVESPKRKFNILVDCANGATSGVISEVLKGSFINIIPIYNEPSGKNINNNCGATHTDALKKFIFDFNSIKANSSDYDKARAPKELKIDLGVAFDGDGDRAIFVSPSGKEINGDDTLYILALFHKKFNKTNNPIVGTQMTNYGIQNLYKENKIEFIETEVGDKYVLKEMVKSGSSLGGESSGHILIPVANDFYVGDGIITLISLLEVIFKQDKTIDELKEEIISAPSKLFNTKVIDKKIFLEDKINAKVFLDLEKMVGPNGRLLLRPSGTENLIRLLIEHEDAEQIEILSKYFYDNINKDTTV
;
A
#
# COMPACT_ATOMS: atom_id res chain seq x y z
N MET A 1 15.67 -22.59 3.85
CA MET A 1 14.76 -21.91 2.91
C MET A 1 13.98 -20.87 3.73
N LYS A 2 13.79 -19.66 3.26
CA LYS A 2 13.03 -18.63 3.98
C LYS A 2 11.61 -18.59 3.41
N LEU A 3 10.59 -18.71 4.27
CA LEU A 3 9.19 -18.70 3.86
C LEU A 3 8.64 -17.29 3.71
N PHE A 4 8.94 -16.41 4.69
CA PHE A 4 8.48 -15.04 4.71
C PHE A 4 9.33 -14.10 3.84
N GLY A 5 8.66 -13.28 3.03
CA GLY A 5 9.25 -12.16 2.29
C GLY A 5 9.33 -10.88 3.13
N THR A 6 9.28 -9.72 2.47
CA THR A 6 9.25 -8.41 3.14
C THR A 6 7.90 -8.13 3.78
N ASP A 7 6.80 -8.59 3.14
CA ASP A 7 5.43 -8.36 3.56
C ASP A 7 4.60 -9.65 3.35
N GLY A 8 4.69 -10.57 4.32
CA GLY A 8 4.03 -11.87 4.28
C GLY A 8 4.70 -12.90 3.38
N ILE A 9 3.92 -13.90 2.95
CA ILE A 9 4.31 -15.00 2.07
C ILE A 9 3.69 -14.72 0.70
N ARG A 10 4.48 -14.77 -0.38
CA ARG A 10 4.00 -14.49 -1.74
C ARG A 10 4.54 -15.50 -2.75
N GLY A 11 3.77 -15.74 -3.81
CA GLY A 11 4.15 -16.59 -4.92
C GLY A 11 3.05 -16.71 -5.97
N LYS A 12 3.30 -17.50 -7.00
CA LYS A 12 2.25 -17.86 -7.96
C LYS A 12 1.38 -18.94 -7.39
N PHE A 13 0.07 -18.84 -7.61
CA PHE A 13 -0.86 -19.88 -7.22
C PHE A 13 -0.53 -21.22 -7.89
N ASN A 14 -0.67 -22.32 -7.15
CA ASN A 14 -0.27 -23.68 -7.49
C ASN A 14 1.26 -23.94 -7.54
N GLU A 15 2.09 -22.95 -7.25
CA GLU A 15 3.53 -23.14 -7.06
C GLU A 15 3.88 -22.97 -5.57
N PRO A 16 4.89 -23.72 -5.04
CA PRO A 16 5.33 -23.47 -3.66
C PRO A 16 5.85 -22.03 -3.49
N PRO A 17 5.51 -21.35 -2.38
CA PRO A 17 4.78 -21.81 -1.21
C PRO A 17 3.24 -21.63 -1.29
N ILE A 18 2.68 -21.16 -2.42
CA ILE A 18 1.25 -20.85 -2.59
C ILE A 18 0.53 -22.01 -3.34
N ASN A 19 0.75 -23.23 -2.92
CA ASN A 19 -0.03 -24.40 -3.35
C ASN A 19 -0.82 -25.00 -2.19
N ASN A 20 -1.80 -25.83 -2.49
CA ASN A 20 -2.71 -26.37 -1.48
C ASN A 20 -2.00 -27.08 -0.33
N VAL A 21 -0.98 -27.89 -0.60
CA VAL A 21 -0.25 -28.65 0.41
C VAL A 21 0.47 -27.71 1.38
N GLU A 22 1.22 -26.77 0.84
CA GLU A 22 1.98 -25.83 1.64
C GLU A 22 1.08 -24.85 2.41
N LEU A 23 -0.03 -24.42 1.81
CA LEU A 23 -1.00 -23.54 2.48
C LEU A 23 -1.68 -24.21 3.68
N VAL A 24 -1.99 -25.52 3.60
CA VAL A 24 -2.49 -26.26 4.77
C VAL A 24 -1.45 -26.26 5.90
N LYS A 25 -0.18 -26.52 5.56
CA LYS A 25 0.92 -26.46 6.54
C LYS A 25 1.08 -25.07 7.15
N ILE A 26 0.99 -24.04 6.32
CA ILE A 26 1.08 -22.63 6.75
C ILE A 26 -0.06 -22.30 7.72
N GLY A 27 -1.30 -22.65 7.39
CA GLY A 27 -2.46 -22.43 8.25
C GLY A 27 -2.32 -23.12 9.62
N TYR A 28 -1.88 -24.39 9.64
CA TYR A 28 -1.58 -25.11 10.86
C TYR A 28 -0.46 -24.44 11.67
N ALA A 29 0.67 -24.14 11.03
CA ALA A 29 1.83 -23.54 11.68
C ALA A 29 1.49 -22.18 12.30
N PHE A 30 0.71 -21.35 11.60
CA PHE A 30 0.24 -20.06 12.10
C PHE A 30 -0.61 -20.23 13.36
N ALA A 31 -1.68 -21.03 13.29
CA ALA A 31 -2.57 -21.27 14.44
C ALA A 31 -1.82 -21.89 15.63
N LYS A 32 -0.92 -22.84 15.38
CA LYS A 32 -0.08 -23.48 16.40
C LYS A 32 0.86 -22.47 17.07
N SER A 33 1.45 -21.57 16.30
CA SER A 33 2.38 -20.54 16.82
C SER A 33 1.71 -19.53 17.75
N LEU A 34 0.45 -19.17 17.44
CA LEU A 34 -0.31 -18.19 18.22
C LEU A 34 -1.01 -18.80 19.43
N PHE A 35 -1.64 -19.94 19.25
CA PHE A 35 -2.57 -20.47 20.25
C PHE A 35 -2.03 -21.70 20.98
N ASN A 36 -0.92 -22.26 20.51
CA ASN A 36 -0.32 -23.50 21.02
C ASN A 36 -1.36 -24.64 21.03
N ASN A 37 -1.81 -25.07 22.17
CA ASN A 37 -2.86 -26.12 22.31
C ASN A 37 -4.24 -25.51 22.67
N GLN A 38 -4.37 -24.21 22.68
CA GLN A 38 -5.64 -23.52 22.92
C GLN A 38 -6.43 -23.36 21.62
N LYS A 39 -7.73 -23.15 21.73
CA LYS A 39 -8.60 -22.85 20.59
C LYS A 39 -8.74 -21.35 20.45
N GLY A 40 -8.35 -20.84 19.28
CA GLY A 40 -8.53 -19.44 18.93
C GLY A 40 -9.47 -19.25 17.74
N LYS A 41 -9.73 -18.01 17.37
CA LYS A 41 -10.48 -17.63 16.17
C LYS A 41 -9.57 -16.92 15.18
N ILE A 42 -9.56 -17.35 13.93
CA ILE A 42 -8.81 -16.71 12.85
C ILE A 42 -9.80 -16.16 11.82
N TYR A 43 -9.71 -14.85 11.62
CA TYR A 43 -10.51 -14.12 10.63
C TYR A 43 -9.74 -14.09 9.31
N ILE A 44 -10.38 -14.51 8.20
CA ILE A 44 -9.75 -14.56 6.89
C ILE A 44 -10.52 -13.66 5.92
N SER A 45 -9.78 -12.74 5.29
CA SER A 45 -10.27 -11.88 4.21
C SER A 45 -9.40 -12.03 2.96
N HIS A 46 -9.86 -11.47 1.83
CA HIS A 46 -9.16 -11.51 0.56
C HIS A 46 -9.39 -10.26 -0.29
N ASP A 47 -8.53 -10.06 -1.29
CA ASP A 47 -8.59 -8.94 -2.23
C ASP A 47 -9.39 -9.24 -3.52
N GLY A 48 -10.00 -10.42 -3.64
CA GLY A 48 -10.88 -10.77 -4.75
C GLY A 48 -10.21 -11.51 -5.92
N ARG A 49 -8.96 -11.97 -5.80
CA ARG A 49 -8.29 -12.81 -6.82
C ARG A 49 -9.00 -14.14 -7.01
N GLU A 50 -8.95 -14.69 -8.23
CA GLU A 50 -9.60 -15.96 -8.61
C GLU A 50 -9.21 -17.10 -7.65
N SER A 51 -7.94 -17.15 -7.23
CA SER A 51 -7.39 -18.18 -6.34
C SER A 51 -7.74 -18.00 -4.86
N SER A 52 -8.38 -16.89 -4.47
CA SER A 52 -8.60 -16.55 -3.04
C SER A 52 -9.39 -17.62 -2.29
N SER A 53 -10.46 -18.16 -2.90
CA SER A 53 -11.30 -19.21 -2.29
C SER A 53 -10.55 -20.51 -2.05
N ASP A 54 -9.67 -20.91 -2.97
CA ASP A 54 -8.87 -22.14 -2.83
C ASP A 54 -7.81 -21.97 -1.74
N ILE A 55 -7.16 -20.79 -1.69
CA ILE A 55 -6.17 -20.44 -0.66
C ILE A 55 -6.84 -20.39 0.71
N GLU A 56 -8.00 -19.76 0.84
CA GLU A 56 -8.77 -19.73 2.09
C GLU A 56 -9.13 -21.14 2.55
N SER A 57 -9.61 -21.99 1.65
CA SER A 57 -9.97 -23.37 1.96
C SER A 57 -8.77 -24.19 2.45
N ALA A 58 -7.60 -24.04 1.83
CA ALA A 58 -6.39 -24.74 2.24
C ALA A 58 -5.88 -24.27 3.60
N LEU A 59 -5.79 -22.93 3.82
CA LEU A 59 -5.42 -22.36 5.12
C LEU A 59 -6.38 -22.80 6.23
N SER A 60 -7.70 -22.75 5.95
CA SER A 60 -8.75 -23.17 6.89
C SER A 60 -8.60 -24.63 7.31
N THR A 61 -8.25 -25.51 6.37
CA THR A 61 -8.00 -26.93 6.68
C THR A 61 -6.91 -27.09 7.73
N GLY A 62 -5.77 -26.40 7.58
CA GLY A 62 -4.67 -26.45 8.56
C GLY A 62 -5.03 -25.84 9.91
N ILE A 63 -5.72 -24.70 9.92
CA ILE A 63 -6.17 -24.02 11.13
C ILE A 63 -7.16 -24.89 11.92
N ILE A 64 -8.15 -25.48 11.25
CA ILE A 64 -9.15 -26.35 11.87
C ILE A 64 -8.50 -27.65 12.36
N TYR A 65 -7.50 -28.16 11.65
CA TYR A 65 -6.74 -29.33 12.11
C TYR A 65 -5.98 -29.05 13.42
N GLN A 66 -5.47 -27.84 13.63
CA GLN A 66 -4.89 -27.41 14.91
C GLN A 66 -5.96 -27.32 16.02
N GLY A 67 -7.24 -27.22 15.69
CA GLY A 67 -8.37 -27.14 16.61
C GLY A 67 -8.97 -25.74 16.75
N SER A 68 -8.48 -24.76 16.02
CA SER A 68 -8.99 -23.38 16.00
C SER A 68 -10.18 -23.21 15.04
N GLU A 69 -10.91 -22.13 15.23
CA GLU A 69 -12.08 -21.74 14.44
C GLU A 69 -11.66 -20.78 13.31
N VAL A 70 -12.25 -20.93 12.14
CA VAL A 70 -12.05 -20.00 11.03
C VAL A 70 -13.34 -19.26 10.74
N ILE A 71 -13.22 -17.94 10.61
CA ILE A 71 -14.32 -17.06 10.24
C ILE A 71 -13.94 -16.35 8.93
N SER A 72 -14.66 -16.69 7.85
CA SER A 72 -14.53 -15.96 6.59
C SER A 72 -15.18 -14.58 6.73
N ILE A 73 -14.46 -13.56 6.30
CA ILE A 73 -14.97 -12.18 6.23
C ILE A 73 -14.96 -11.60 4.81
N GLY A 74 -14.65 -12.46 3.83
CA GLY A 74 -14.86 -12.19 2.41
C GLY A 74 -13.96 -11.10 1.82
N LEU A 75 -14.50 -10.39 0.83
CA LEU A 75 -13.83 -9.29 0.12
C LEU A 75 -13.73 -8.07 1.04
N LEU A 76 -12.52 -7.77 1.53
CA LEU A 76 -12.28 -6.70 2.47
C LEU A 76 -10.87 -6.14 2.31
N PRO A 77 -10.66 -4.80 2.36
CA PRO A 77 -9.31 -4.21 2.37
C PRO A 77 -8.44 -4.72 3.52
N THR A 78 -7.14 -4.89 3.26
CA THR A 78 -6.15 -5.26 4.28
C THR A 78 -6.25 -4.40 5.55
N PRO A 79 -6.29 -3.05 5.45
CA PRO A 79 -6.43 -2.20 6.63
C PRO A 79 -7.75 -2.40 7.37
N ALA A 80 -8.82 -2.76 6.69
CA ALA A 80 -10.11 -2.99 7.32
C ALA A 80 -10.08 -4.20 8.27
N LEU A 81 -9.41 -5.30 7.88
CA LEU A 81 -9.16 -6.42 8.79
C LEU A 81 -8.37 -5.96 10.02
N SER A 82 -7.27 -5.25 9.82
CA SER A 82 -6.39 -4.71 10.86
C SER A 82 -7.16 -3.83 11.84
N ILE A 83 -7.92 -2.86 11.35
CA ILE A 83 -8.76 -1.94 12.15
C ILE A 83 -9.84 -2.71 12.93
N CYS A 84 -10.53 -3.65 12.29
CA CYS A 84 -11.57 -4.43 12.96
C CYS A 84 -11.01 -5.32 14.09
N LEU A 85 -9.81 -5.84 13.95
CA LEU A 85 -9.15 -6.59 15.04
C LEU A 85 -8.81 -5.68 16.21
N ASN A 86 -8.24 -4.51 15.96
CA ASN A 86 -7.73 -3.60 16.98
C ASN A 86 -8.84 -2.81 17.69
N VAL A 87 -9.58 -2.01 16.92
CA VAL A 87 -10.46 -0.97 17.49
C VAL A 87 -11.69 -1.57 18.17
N GLN A 88 -12.14 -2.73 17.74
CA GLN A 88 -13.40 -3.30 18.19
C GLN A 88 -13.25 -4.40 19.24
N LYS A 89 -12.03 -4.66 19.71
CA LYS A 89 -11.71 -5.70 20.72
C LYS A 89 -12.71 -6.83 20.60
N LEU A 90 -12.52 -7.65 19.55
CA LEU A 90 -13.38 -8.81 19.33
C LEU A 90 -13.48 -9.60 20.64
N GLU A 91 -14.66 -10.08 20.97
CA GLU A 91 -15.04 -10.65 22.28
C GLU A 91 -14.14 -11.79 22.82
N THR A 92 -13.12 -12.19 22.06
CA THR A 92 -12.21 -13.27 22.43
C THR A 92 -10.77 -12.77 22.50
N GLU A 93 -10.09 -13.02 23.63
CA GLU A 93 -8.67 -12.73 23.82
C GLU A 93 -7.75 -13.48 22.85
N LEU A 94 -8.20 -14.64 22.33
CA LEU A 94 -7.45 -15.49 21.41
C LEU A 94 -8.00 -15.34 20.00
N CYS A 95 -7.56 -14.33 19.29
CA CYS A 95 -7.89 -14.12 17.88
C CYS A 95 -6.68 -13.69 17.06
N ALA A 96 -6.81 -13.78 15.75
CA ALA A 96 -5.81 -13.37 14.76
C ALA A 96 -6.47 -13.12 13.41
N GLY A 97 -5.72 -12.52 12.47
CA GLY A 97 -6.18 -12.26 11.12
C GLY A 97 -5.27 -12.80 10.03
N ILE A 98 -5.87 -13.13 8.91
CA ILE A 98 -5.18 -13.47 7.67
C ILE A 98 -5.80 -12.67 6.53
N GLN A 99 -4.96 -11.97 5.76
CA GLN A 99 -5.35 -11.36 4.50
C GLN A 99 -4.73 -12.13 3.33
N ILE A 100 -5.56 -12.63 2.43
CA ILE A 100 -5.14 -13.28 1.20
C ILE A 100 -5.02 -12.21 0.12
N THR A 101 -3.79 -11.90 -0.28
CA THR A 101 -3.48 -10.82 -1.22
C THR A 101 -2.03 -10.89 -1.73
N ALA A 102 -1.81 -10.39 -2.93
CA ALA A 102 -0.49 -10.00 -3.42
C ALA A 102 -0.42 -8.49 -3.73
N SER A 103 -1.26 -7.67 -3.05
CA SER A 103 -1.28 -6.20 -3.17
C SER A 103 -1.44 -5.74 -4.63
N HIS A 104 -0.47 -5.02 -5.17
CA HIS A 104 -0.48 -4.47 -6.53
C HIS A 104 -0.06 -5.45 -7.64
N ASN A 105 0.28 -6.70 -7.32
CA ASN A 105 0.70 -7.68 -8.31
C ASN A 105 -0.47 -8.12 -9.22
N PRO A 106 -0.18 -8.65 -10.43
CA PRO A 106 -1.19 -9.25 -11.30
C PRO A 106 -1.96 -10.39 -10.64
N TYR A 107 -3.11 -10.75 -11.20
CA TYR A 107 -4.07 -11.70 -10.60
C TYR A 107 -3.51 -13.11 -10.37
N HIS A 108 -2.53 -13.56 -11.16
CA HIS A 108 -1.94 -14.90 -11.06
C HIS A 108 -0.94 -15.05 -9.90
N ASP A 109 -0.47 -13.94 -9.36
CA ASP A 109 0.26 -13.92 -8.08
C ASP A 109 -0.74 -13.90 -6.93
N ASN A 110 -0.38 -14.50 -5.81
CA ASN A 110 -1.13 -14.38 -4.57
C ASN A 110 -0.20 -14.45 -3.36
N GLY A 111 -0.76 -14.28 -2.17
CA GLY A 111 0.01 -14.30 -0.94
C GLY A 111 -0.86 -14.28 0.29
N VAL A 112 -0.19 -14.25 1.43
CA VAL A 112 -0.83 -14.29 2.74
C VAL A 112 -0.10 -13.32 3.67
N LYS A 113 -0.82 -12.32 4.20
CA LYS A 113 -0.38 -11.42 5.27
C LYS A 113 -1.02 -11.87 6.58
N PHE A 114 -0.27 -11.80 7.68
CA PHE A 114 -0.69 -12.29 8.98
C PHE A 114 -0.76 -11.16 10.00
N PHE A 115 -1.80 -11.19 10.83
CA PHE A 115 -2.08 -10.19 11.84
C PHE A 115 -2.29 -10.86 13.20
N ASP A 116 -1.77 -10.21 14.24
CA ASP A 116 -2.02 -10.61 15.61
C ASP A 116 -3.41 -10.16 16.13
N LYS A 117 -3.71 -10.45 17.39
CA LYS A 117 -4.95 -10.06 18.04
C LYS A 117 -5.18 -8.53 18.15
N ASP A 118 -4.12 -7.77 18.07
CA ASP A 118 -4.14 -6.32 18.15
C ASP A 118 -4.20 -5.67 16.76
N GLY A 119 -4.39 -6.47 15.70
CA GLY A 119 -4.47 -6.00 14.30
C GLY A 119 -3.13 -5.57 13.72
N CYS A 120 -2.03 -5.79 14.43
CA CYS A 120 -0.70 -5.52 13.92
C CYS A 120 -0.20 -6.66 13.03
N LYS A 121 0.58 -6.33 11.99
CA LYS A 121 1.32 -7.36 11.26
C LYS A 121 2.25 -8.09 12.21
N ILE A 122 2.34 -9.41 12.09
CA ILE A 122 3.22 -10.21 12.94
C ILE A 122 4.68 -9.78 12.81
N ASP A 123 5.40 -9.83 13.91
CA ASP A 123 6.81 -9.44 13.96
C ASP A 123 7.74 -10.57 13.46
N SER A 124 9.01 -10.22 13.27
CA SER A 124 10.03 -11.17 12.78
C SER A 124 10.33 -12.31 13.76
N VAL A 125 9.96 -12.19 15.02
CA VAL A 125 10.12 -13.28 16.02
C VAL A 125 9.04 -14.31 15.78
N LEU A 126 7.79 -13.87 15.64
CA LEU A 126 6.67 -14.74 15.36
C LEU A 126 6.78 -15.38 13.96
N GLU A 127 7.26 -14.62 12.94
CA GLU A 127 7.59 -15.19 11.61
C GLU A 127 8.53 -16.40 11.74
N LYS A 128 9.61 -16.29 12.53
CA LYS A 128 10.55 -17.41 12.75
C LYS A 128 9.92 -18.59 13.49
N ILE A 129 9.04 -18.33 14.45
CA ILE A 129 8.32 -19.39 15.16
C ILE A 129 7.40 -20.15 14.20
N ILE A 130 6.70 -19.42 13.30
CA ILE A 130 5.86 -20.01 12.27
C ILE A 130 6.70 -20.84 11.29
N GLU A 131 7.86 -20.32 10.83
CA GLU A 131 8.78 -21.07 9.97
C GLU A 131 9.27 -22.36 10.64
N ASN A 132 9.62 -22.31 11.93
CA ASN A 132 10.02 -23.49 12.67
C ASN A 132 8.89 -24.54 12.77
N ASN A 133 7.67 -24.11 13.07
CA ASN A 133 6.52 -25.02 13.10
C ASN A 133 6.20 -25.58 11.71
N TYR A 134 6.33 -24.78 10.67
CA TYR A 134 6.12 -25.20 9.29
C TYR A 134 7.13 -26.28 8.85
N PHE A 135 8.44 -26.11 9.13
CA PHE A 135 9.47 -27.04 8.69
C PHE A 135 9.58 -28.31 9.55
N ASN A 136 9.27 -28.25 10.86
CA ASN A 136 9.58 -29.33 11.79
C ASN A 136 8.38 -30.15 12.25
N GLN A 137 7.14 -29.73 12.07
CA GLN A 137 5.98 -30.38 12.70
C GLN A 137 4.93 -30.94 11.74
N VAL A 138 5.14 -30.84 10.44
CA VAL A 138 4.05 -31.09 9.47
C VAL A 138 4.26 -32.34 8.63
N GLU A 139 5.23 -33.21 8.97
CA GLU A 139 5.50 -34.43 8.20
C GLU A 139 4.40 -35.49 8.32
N GLU A 140 3.49 -35.40 9.32
CA GLU A 140 2.48 -36.42 9.62
C GLU A 140 1.01 -36.01 9.40
N MET A 141 0.74 -34.89 8.70
CA MET A 141 -0.65 -34.50 8.47
C MET A 141 -1.33 -35.37 7.40
N HIS A 142 -2.13 -36.34 7.83
CA HIS A 142 -3.08 -37.03 6.94
C HIS A 142 -4.29 -36.12 6.67
N ILE A 143 -4.30 -35.45 5.51
CA ILE A 143 -5.37 -34.54 5.10
C ILE A 143 -6.38 -35.35 4.28
N GLU A 144 -7.40 -35.92 4.93
CA GLU A 144 -8.43 -36.68 4.23
C GLU A 144 -9.57 -35.82 3.66
N ASP A 145 -9.86 -34.62 4.24
CA ASP A 145 -10.95 -33.76 3.79
C ASP A 145 -10.61 -32.26 3.90
N LYS A 146 -10.95 -31.48 2.86
CA LYS A 146 -10.94 -30.02 2.91
C LYS A 146 -12.04 -29.54 3.86
N LYS A 147 -11.68 -28.95 4.99
CA LYS A 147 -12.63 -28.33 5.92
C LYS A 147 -12.81 -26.86 5.54
N LYS A 148 -14.08 -26.45 5.37
CA LYS A 148 -14.41 -25.05 5.03
C LYS A 148 -14.53 -24.19 6.29
N SER A 149 -14.27 -22.88 6.14
CA SER A 149 -14.60 -21.88 7.15
C SER A 149 -16.07 -22.02 7.58
N LYS A 150 -16.35 -21.83 8.86
CA LYS A 150 -17.64 -22.15 9.46
C LYS A 150 -18.67 -21.03 9.36
N HIS A 151 -18.25 -19.79 9.22
CA HIS A 151 -19.13 -18.62 9.27
C HIS A 151 -18.72 -17.58 8.22
N ASP A 152 -19.70 -17.11 7.47
CA ASP A 152 -19.58 -15.89 6.66
C ASP A 152 -20.01 -14.69 7.53
N SER A 153 -19.07 -13.80 7.81
CA SER A 153 -19.29 -12.58 8.57
C SER A 153 -18.93 -11.33 7.76
N SER A 154 -18.85 -11.45 6.45
CA SER A 154 -18.42 -10.38 5.52
C SER A 154 -19.24 -9.11 5.70
N GLU A 155 -20.57 -9.20 5.75
CA GLU A 155 -21.47 -8.05 5.92
C GLU A 155 -21.21 -7.32 7.24
N VAL A 156 -20.98 -8.05 8.32
CA VAL A 156 -20.71 -7.47 9.64
C VAL A 156 -19.40 -6.69 9.63
N PHE A 157 -18.33 -7.25 9.07
CA PHE A 157 -17.01 -6.61 9.03
C PHE A 157 -17.00 -5.43 8.07
N ASN A 158 -17.60 -5.55 6.89
CA ASN A 158 -17.77 -4.43 5.96
C ASN A 158 -18.47 -3.25 6.65
N LYS A 159 -19.60 -3.49 7.32
CA LYS A 159 -20.36 -2.44 8.02
C LYS A 159 -19.55 -1.82 9.15
N ARG A 160 -18.80 -2.61 9.90
CA ARG A 160 -17.94 -2.12 10.97
C ARG A 160 -16.86 -1.17 10.44
N TYR A 161 -16.18 -1.58 9.38
CA TYR A 161 -15.14 -0.76 8.75
C TYR A 161 -15.72 0.53 8.16
N ILE A 162 -16.84 0.44 7.40
CA ILE A 162 -17.52 1.60 6.83
C ILE A 162 -17.94 2.59 7.92
N ASN A 163 -18.51 2.12 9.02
CA ASN A 163 -18.88 2.99 10.15
C ASN A 163 -17.65 3.69 10.74
N TYR A 164 -16.57 2.94 10.98
CA TYR A 164 -15.33 3.49 11.49
C TYR A 164 -14.77 4.61 10.58
N VAL A 165 -14.72 4.36 9.28
CA VAL A 165 -14.23 5.33 8.27
C VAL A 165 -15.12 6.57 8.21
N ASN A 166 -16.45 6.39 8.28
CA ASN A 166 -17.40 7.49 8.26
C ASN A 166 -17.31 8.36 9.54
N ASP A 167 -17.13 7.73 10.70
CA ASP A 167 -16.90 8.45 11.98
C ASP A 167 -15.56 9.19 11.95
N TYR A 168 -14.52 8.59 11.39
CA TYR A 168 -13.22 9.23 11.20
C TYR A 168 -13.34 10.46 10.29
N PHE A 169 -14.07 10.36 9.17
CA PHE A 169 -14.32 11.51 8.29
C PHE A 169 -15.07 12.62 9.02
N ALA A 170 -16.16 12.29 9.73
CA ALA A 170 -16.94 13.27 10.49
C ALA A 170 -16.08 14.03 11.51
N LEU A 171 -15.16 13.34 12.18
CA LEU A 171 -14.19 13.95 13.09
C LEU A 171 -13.23 14.90 12.36
N LYS A 172 -12.69 14.49 11.21
CA LYS A 172 -11.68 15.24 10.43
C LYS A 172 -12.24 16.53 9.84
N VAL A 173 -13.49 16.50 9.37
CA VAL A 173 -14.15 17.68 8.78
C VAL A 173 -14.99 18.48 9.79
N LYS A 174 -14.87 18.20 11.08
CA LYS A 174 -15.59 18.95 12.12
C LYS A 174 -15.23 20.44 12.05
N GLY A 175 -16.28 21.28 11.96
CA GLY A 175 -16.15 22.73 11.83
C GLY A 175 -15.91 23.24 10.41
N VAL A 176 -15.85 22.35 9.42
CA VAL A 176 -15.85 22.73 8.00
C VAL A 176 -17.28 23.04 7.56
N GLU A 177 -17.47 24.19 6.89
CA GLU A 177 -18.75 24.49 6.27
C GLU A 177 -19.01 23.59 5.07
N SER A 178 -20.22 23.05 4.96
CA SER A 178 -20.57 22.21 3.82
C SER A 178 -20.46 23.02 2.52
N PRO A 179 -19.75 22.51 1.49
CA PRO A 179 -19.65 23.19 0.21
C PRO A 179 -21.03 23.40 -0.43
N LYS A 180 -21.19 24.46 -1.22
CA LYS A 180 -22.43 24.77 -1.95
C LYS A 180 -22.84 23.67 -2.95
N ARG A 181 -21.87 22.90 -3.44
CA ARG A 181 -22.07 21.72 -4.28
C ARG A 181 -21.33 20.52 -3.69
N LYS A 182 -21.71 19.33 -4.12
CA LYS A 182 -20.97 18.12 -3.75
C LYS A 182 -19.55 18.17 -4.31
N PHE A 183 -18.61 17.67 -3.52
CA PHE A 183 -17.23 17.45 -3.92
C PHE A 183 -17.12 16.06 -4.56
N ASN A 184 -16.78 16.00 -5.85
CA ASN A 184 -16.80 14.79 -6.64
C ASN A 184 -15.43 14.13 -6.67
N ILE A 185 -15.35 12.89 -6.22
CA ILE A 185 -14.13 12.09 -6.21
C ILE A 185 -14.29 10.91 -7.16
N LEU A 186 -13.43 10.82 -8.17
CA LEU A 186 -13.32 9.65 -9.04
C LEU A 186 -12.39 8.64 -8.38
N VAL A 187 -12.90 7.42 -8.11
CA VAL A 187 -12.20 6.42 -7.31
C VAL A 187 -11.92 5.18 -8.17
N ASP A 188 -10.67 4.92 -8.44
CA ASP A 188 -10.20 3.68 -9.05
C ASP A 188 -9.96 2.63 -7.96
N CYS A 189 -10.79 1.58 -7.95
CA CYS A 189 -10.74 0.51 -6.96
C CYS A 189 -9.81 -0.65 -7.37
N ALA A 190 -9.05 -0.51 -8.44
CA ALA A 190 -8.17 -1.56 -8.98
C ALA A 190 -8.88 -2.92 -9.24
N ASN A 191 -10.21 -2.97 -9.32
CA ASN A 191 -11.02 -4.20 -9.25
C ASN A 191 -10.63 -5.09 -8.06
N GLY A 192 -10.23 -4.50 -6.95
CA GLY A 192 -9.72 -5.15 -5.76
C GLY A 192 -10.66 -5.01 -4.57
N ALA A 193 -10.09 -5.12 -3.37
CA ALA A 193 -10.81 -5.20 -2.11
C ALA A 193 -11.66 -3.96 -1.77
N THR A 194 -11.21 -2.76 -2.18
CA THR A 194 -11.95 -1.51 -1.96
C THR A 194 -13.30 -1.48 -2.67
N SER A 195 -13.48 -2.27 -3.74
CA SER A 195 -14.76 -2.42 -4.44
C SER A 195 -15.90 -2.86 -3.51
N GLY A 196 -15.61 -3.63 -2.48
CA GLY A 196 -16.59 -4.15 -1.54
C GLY A 196 -17.15 -3.11 -0.56
N VAL A 197 -16.48 -1.97 -0.39
CA VAL A 197 -16.84 -0.98 0.64
C VAL A 197 -17.06 0.43 0.10
N ILE A 198 -16.43 0.78 -1.02
CA ILE A 198 -16.33 2.18 -1.47
C ILE A 198 -17.69 2.87 -1.71
N SER A 199 -18.69 2.13 -2.16
CA SER A 199 -20.03 2.69 -2.46
C SER A 199 -20.77 3.20 -1.23
N GLU A 200 -20.43 2.69 -0.05
CA GLU A 200 -21.04 3.07 1.23
C GLU A 200 -20.16 4.03 2.05
N VAL A 201 -18.86 4.15 1.68
CA VAL A 201 -17.93 5.09 2.30
C VAL A 201 -18.35 6.52 1.96
N LEU A 202 -18.41 7.39 2.97
CA LEU A 202 -18.82 8.81 2.90
C LEU A 202 -20.23 9.04 2.35
N LYS A 203 -21.07 8.01 2.27
CA LYS A 203 -22.45 8.09 1.83
C LYS A 203 -23.26 9.03 2.76
N GLY A 204 -24.03 9.92 2.15
CA GLY A 204 -24.82 10.90 2.91
C GLY A 204 -24.05 12.18 3.31
N SER A 205 -22.75 12.25 3.09
CA SER A 205 -21.95 13.47 3.27
C SER A 205 -22.06 14.42 2.05
N PHE A 206 -21.31 15.51 2.08
CA PHE A 206 -21.14 16.40 0.92
C PHE A 206 -20.17 15.86 -0.13
N ILE A 207 -19.58 14.69 0.11
CA ILE A 207 -18.74 14.00 -0.85
C ILE A 207 -19.61 13.14 -1.78
N ASN A 208 -19.25 13.10 -3.06
CA ASN A 208 -19.83 12.22 -4.05
C ASN A 208 -18.73 11.30 -4.60
N ILE A 209 -18.79 10.02 -4.26
CA ILE A 209 -17.88 8.98 -4.73
C ILE A 209 -18.38 8.44 -6.07
N ILE A 210 -17.51 8.44 -7.08
CA ILE A 210 -17.76 7.89 -8.41
C ILE A 210 -16.75 6.76 -8.63
N PRO A 211 -17.13 5.50 -8.38
CA PRO A 211 -16.23 4.38 -8.52
C PRO A 211 -16.02 3.98 -9.98
N ILE A 212 -14.77 3.63 -10.31
CA ILE A 212 -14.39 2.97 -11.56
C ILE A 212 -13.51 1.76 -11.21
N TYR A 213 -13.41 0.79 -12.13
CA TYR A 213 -12.71 -0.47 -11.87
C TYR A 213 -13.11 -1.09 -10.52
N ASN A 214 -14.42 -1.19 -10.30
CA ASN A 214 -15.03 -1.66 -9.05
C ASN A 214 -15.86 -2.92 -9.21
N GLU A 215 -15.63 -3.70 -10.27
CA GLU A 215 -16.31 -4.95 -10.58
C GLU A 215 -15.29 -6.11 -10.61
N PRO A 216 -14.87 -6.64 -9.45
CA PRO A 216 -13.90 -7.72 -9.38
C PRO A 216 -14.38 -8.98 -10.11
N SER A 217 -13.59 -9.48 -11.06
CA SER A 217 -13.86 -10.73 -11.77
C SER A 217 -12.91 -11.88 -11.37
N GLY A 218 -12.00 -11.60 -10.44
CA GLY A 218 -10.94 -12.52 -10.05
C GLY A 218 -9.67 -12.42 -10.90
N LYS A 219 -9.79 -11.96 -12.15
CA LYS A 219 -8.67 -11.88 -13.11
C LYS A 219 -8.30 -10.45 -13.52
N ASN A 220 -9.14 -9.49 -13.19
CA ASN A 220 -8.97 -8.11 -13.62
C ASN A 220 -8.36 -7.18 -12.55
N ILE A 221 -8.01 -7.69 -11.37
CA ILE A 221 -7.36 -6.93 -10.30
C ILE A 221 -6.03 -6.34 -10.78
N ASN A 222 -5.82 -5.04 -10.56
CA ASN A 222 -4.64 -4.26 -10.97
C ASN A 222 -4.34 -4.29 -12.50
N ASN A 223 -5.27 -4.73 -13.32
CA ASN A 223 -5.04 -4.85 -14.76
C ASN A 223 -5.24 -3.50 -15.45
N ASN A 224 -4.16 -2.79 -15.71
CA ASN A 224 -4.15 -1.42 -16.27
C ASN A 224 -5.00 -0.42 -15.48
N CYS A 225 -5.06 -0.58 -14.16
CA CYS A 225 -5.80 0.27 -13.22
C CYS A 225 -5.14 0.25 -11.85
N GLY A 226 -5.64 1.11 -10.94
CA GLY A 226 -5.17 1.20 -9.58
C GLY A 226 -3.87 2.01 -9.40
N ALA A 227 -3.33 2.00 -8.20
CA ALA A 227 -2.25 2.89 -7.74
C ALA A 227 -0.94 2.78 -8.55
N THR A 228 -0.70 1.68 -9.26
CA THR A 228 0.47 1.51 -10.12
C THR A 228 0.23 1.87 -11.58
N HIS A 229 -1.01 2.19 -11.97
CA HIS A 229 -1.43 2.48 -13.35
C HIS A 229 -2.46 3.61 -13.39
N THR A 230 -2.07 4.81 -13.01
CA THR A 230 -2.96 5.99 -12.90
C THR A 230 -3.37 6.61 -14.23
N ASP A 231 -2.82 6.18 -15.36
CA ASP A 231 -3.08 6.78 -16.66
C ASP A 231 -4.56 6.67 -17.08
N ALA A 232 -5.21 5.55 -16.75
CA ALA A 232 -6.63 5.40 -16.99
C ALA A 232 -7.45 6.40 -16.16
N LEU A 233 -7.11 6.57 -14.88
CA LEU A 233 -7.75 7.55 -14.00
C LEU A 233 -7.56 8.98 -14.52
N LYS A 234 -6.33 9.35 -14.95
CA LYS A 234 -6.02 10.66 -15.57
C LYS A 234 -6.89 10.91 -16.81
N LYS A 235 -7.01 9.89 -17.66
CA LYS A 235 -7.85 9.96 -18.85
C LYS A 235 -9.32 10.18 -18.50
N PHE A 236 -9.89 9.42 -17.56
CA PHE A 236 -11.28 9.61 -17.12
C PHE A 236 -11.51 11.00 -16.55
N ILE A 237 -10.60 11.54 -15.73
CA ILE A 237 -10.70 12.90 -15.19
C ILE A 237 -10.71 13.91 -16.32
N PHE A 238 -9.83 13.77 -17.31
CA PHE A 238 -9.77 14.63 -18.48
C PHE A 238 -11.09 14.58 -19.27
N ASP A 239 -11.59 13.37 -19.55
CA ASP A 239 -12.82 13.16 -20.29
C ASP A 239 -14.02 13.78 -19.56
N PHE A 240 -14.20 13.52 -18.25
CA PHE A 240 -15.26 14.10 -17.44
C PHE A 240 -15.19 15.64 -17.40
N ASN A 241 -14.01 16.23 -17.21
CA ASN A 241 -13.85 17.66 -17.09
C ASN A 241 -13.88 18.40 -18.46
N SER A 242 -13.66 17.68 -19.58
CA SER A 242 -13.66 18.23 -20.94
C SER A 242 -15.03 18.15 -21.62
N ILE A 243 -15.99 17.42 -21.10
CA ILE A 243 -17.34 17.30 -21.70
C ILE A 243 -18.04 18.65 -21.64
N LYS A 244 -17.89 19.42 -22.72
CA LYS A 244 -18.77 20.59 -22.98
C LYS A 244 -20.18 20.07 -23.20
N ALA A 245 -21.19 20.77 -22.68
CA ALA A 245 -22.61 20.45 -22.70
C ALA A 245 -23.24 20.13 -24.09
N ASN A 246 -22.47 20.07 -25.16
CA ASN A 246 -22.92 19.92 -26.54
C ASN A 246 -22.39 18.71 -27.32
N SER A 247 -21.71 17.74 -26.70
CA SER A 247 -21.30 16.54 -27.44
C SER A 247 -22.38 15.49 -27.48
N SER A 248 -22.83 15.13 -28.71
CA SER A 248 -23.91 14.18 -29.01
C SER A 248 -23.50 12.70 -28.82
N ASP A 249 -22.23 12.39 -28.52
CA ASP A 249 -21.64 11.07 -28.67
C ASP A 249 -21.31 10.33 -27.36
N TYR A 250 -21.70 10.88 -26.23
CA TYR A 250 -21.58 10.15 -24.97
C TYR A 250 -22.94 9.68 -24.45
N ASP A 251 -22.99 8.43 -24.03
CA ASP A 251 -24.18 7.79 -23.47
C ASP A 251 -24.74 8.66 -22.33
N LYS A 252 -25.77 9.44 -22.59
CA LYS A 252 -26.41 10.42 -21.68
C LYS A 252 -26.90 9.79 -20.36
N ALA A 253 -26.86 8.46 -20.28
CA ALA A 253 -27.25 7.70 -19.09
C ALA A 253 -26.16 7.61 -18.00
N ARG A 254 -24.89 7.90 -18.29
CA ARG A 254 -23.77 7.67 -17.35
C ARG A 254 -23.12 8.93 -16.75
N ALA A 255 -23.30 10.11 -17.33
CA ALA A 255 -22.73 11.35 -16.74
C ALA A 255 -23.79 12.48 -16.76
N PRO A 256 -24.17 13.04 -15.59
CA PRO A 256 -24.92 14.28 -15.53
C PRO A 256 -24.16 15.41 -16.21
N LYS A 257 -24.83 16.27 -16.95
CA LYS A 257 -24.26 17.36 -17.78
C LYS A 257 -23.34 18.38 -17.06
N GLU A 258 -23.17 18.29 -15.74
CA GLU A 258 -22.46 19.26 -14.90
C GLU A 258 -21.50 18.60 -13.89
N LEU A 259 -21.13 17.33 -14.09
CA LEU A 259 -20.26 16.62 -13.15
C LEU A 259 -18.79 17.01 -13.41
N LYS A 260 -18.25 17.90 -12.57
CA LYS A 260 -16.83 18.22 -12.52
C LYS A 260 -16.15 17.35 -11.46
N ILE A 261 -15.10 16.61 -11.82
CA ILE A 261 -14.26 15.88 -10.88
C ILE A 261 -13.33 16.85 -10.16
N ASP A 262 -13.31 16.79 -8.84
CA ASP A 262 -12.48 17.64 -7.97
C ASP A 262 -11.21 16.92 -7.51
N LEU A 263 -11.23 15.59 -7.47
CA LEU A 263 -10.10 14.76 -7.05
C LEU A 263 -10.24 13.37 -7.68
N GLY A 264 -9.15 12.81 -8.16
CA GLY A 264 -9.01 11.39 -8.45
C GLY A 264 -8.22 10.67 -7.36
N VAL A 265 -8.57 9.43 -7.08
CA VAL A 265 -7.77 8.54 -6.22
C VAL A 265 -7.75 7.14 -6.81
N ALA A 266 -6.57 6.53 -6.84
CA ALA A 266 -6.37 5.14 -7.22
C ALA A 266 -5.84 4.36 -6.01
N PHE A 267 -6.55 3.30 -5.64
CA PHE A 267 -6.10 2.34 -4.64
C PHE A 267 -5.34 1.18 -5.31
N ASP A 268 -4.56 0.43 -4.55
CA ASP A 268 -4.05 -0.85 -5.02
C ASP A 268 -5.01 -2.00 -4.67
N GLY A 269 -4.69 -3.22 -5.11
CA GLY A 269 -5.61 -4.35 -5.04
C GLY A 269 -6.15 -4.68 -3.66
N ASP A 270 -5.38 -4.46 -2.60
CA ASP A 270 -5.81 -4.71 -1.21
C ASP A 270 -6.05 -3.43 -0.39
N GLY A 271 -5.96 -2.26 -1.04
CA GLY A 271 -6.43 -0.99 -0.50
C GLY A 271 -5.56 -0.37 0.59
N ASP A 272 -4.32 -0.83 0.74
CA ASP A 272 -3.38 -0.27 1.71
C ASP A 272 -2.59 0.95 1.18
N ARG A 273 -2.75 1.30 -0.12
CA ARG A 273 -2.12 2.44 -0.81
C ARG A 273 -3.14 3.34 -1.47
N ALA A 274 -2.79 4.63 -1.58
CA ALA A 274 -3.52 5.62 -2.35
C ALA A 274 -2.57 6.52 -3.14
N ILE A 275 -2.83 6.67 -4.44
CA ILE A 275 -2.20 7.66 -5.31
C ILE A 275 -3.30 8.60 -5.79
N PHE A 276 -3.06 9.91 -5.74
CA PHE A 276 -4.05 10.88 -6.10
C PHE A 276 -3.75 11.51 -7.47
N VAL A 277 -4.80 12.03 -8.10
CA VAL A 277 -4.71 12.74 -9.39
C VAL A 277 -5.55 14.00 -9.30
N SER A 278 -4.93 15.13 -9.60
CA SER A 278 -5.62 16.41 -9.60
C SER A 278 -6.54 16.59 -10.83
N PRO A 279 -7.47 17.54 -10.80
CA PRO A 279 -8.27 17.92 -11.99
C PRO A 279 -7.45 18.29 -13.21
N SER A 280 -6.24 18.82 -13.02
CA SER A 280 -5.30 19.15 -14.12
C SER A 280 -4.51 17.94 -14.64
N GLY A 281 -4.70 16.75 -14.06
CA GLY A 281 -4.01 15.49 -14.43
C GLY A 281 -2.65 15.32 -13.76
N LYS A 282 -2.26 16.20 -12.83
CA LYS A 282 -1.02 16.02 -12.05
C LYS A 282 -1.20 14.87 -11.05
N GLU A 283 -0.22 13.99 -11.00
CA GLU A 283 -0.16 12.92 -10.01
C GLU A 283 0.41 13.44 -8.70
N ILE A 284 -0.19 13.02 -7.60
CA ILE A 284 0.25 13.26 -6.23
C ILE A 284 0.55 11.89 -5.62
N ASN A 285 1.82 11.54 -5.57
CA ASN A 285 2.29 10.26 -5.06
C ASN A 285 2.36 10.23 -3.52
N GLY A 286 2.91 9.14 -2.96
CA GLY A 286 3.02 9.01 -1.51
C GLY A 286 3.93 10.03 -0.86
N ASP A 287 5.03 10.42 -1.50
CA ASP A 287 5.94 11.45 -0.98
C ASP A 287 5.26 12.82 -0.93
N ASP A 288 4.55 13.18 -2.01
CA ASP A 288 3.76 14.42 -2.06
C ASP A 288 2.69 14.44 -0.97
N THR A 289 1.94 13.33 -0.84
CA THR A 289 0.89 13.17 0.16
C THR A 289 1.45 13.30 1.57
N LEU A 290 2.54 12.61 1.85
CA LEU A 290 3.22 12.65 3.15
C LEU A 290 3.66 14.08 3.50
N TYR A 291 4.23 14.80 2.52
CA TYR A 291 4.65 16.19 2.71
C TYR A 291 3.46 17.13 2.96
N ILE A 292 2.38 17.02 2.18
CA ILE A 292 1.15 17.81 2.39
C ILE A 292 0.62 17.63 3.81
N LEU A 293 0.50 16.38 4.25
CA LEU A 293 0.02 16.05 5.59
C LEU A 293 0.97 16.57 6.68
N ALA A 294 2.29 16.41 6.49
CA ALA A 294 3.30 16.89 7.43
C ALA A 294 3.26 18.40 7.61
N LEU A 295 3.17 19.15 6.49
CA LEU A 295 3.08 20.59 6.52
C LEU A 295 1.80 21.08 7.21
N PHE A 296 0.69 20.41 6.95
CA PHE A 296 -0.59 20.68 7.61
C PHE A 296 -0.50 20.41 9.12
N HIS A 297 0.02 19.26 9.55
CA HIS A 297 0.18 18.93 10.96
C HIS A 297 1.05 19.98 11.68
N LYS A 298 2.14 20.41 11.05
CA LYS A 298 2.99 21.45 11.62
C LYS A 298 2.27 22.79 11.77
N LYS A 299 1.56 23.25 10.73
CA LYS A 299 0.93 24.59 10.72
C LYS A 299 -0.36 24.65 11.56
N PHE A 300 -1.20 23.63 11.49
CA PHE A 300 -2.53 23.61 12.08
C PHE A 300 -2.60 22.85 13.39
N ASN A 301 -1.98 21.69 13.48
CA ASN A 301 -2.00 20.88 14.71
C ASN A 301 -0.86 21.27 15.66
N LYS A 302 0.09 22.12 15.22
CA LYS A 302 1.26 22.58 15.99
C LYS A 302 2.11 21.43 16.54
N THR A 303 2.14 20.31 15.82
CA THR A 303 3.00 19.16 16.16
C THR A 303 4.37 19.35 15.52
N ASN A 304 5.41 19.02 16.25
CA ASN A 304 6.80 19.00 15.77
C ASN A 304 7.37 17.58 15.73
N ASN A 305 6.50 16.57 15.66
CA ASN A 305 6.95 15.20 15.56
C ASN A 305 7.69 14.99 14.24
N PRO A 306 8.75 14.19 14.22
CA PRO A 306 9.46 13.86 13.00
C PRO A 306 8.53 13.14 12.03
N ILE A 307 8.86 13.22 10.75
CA ILE A 307 8.20 12.44 9.68
C ILE A 307 9.13 11.29 9.32
N VAL A 308 8.58 10.10 9.16
CA VAL A 308 9.37 8.93 8.80
C VAL A 308 9.07 8.54 7.36
N GLY A 309 10.11 8.49 6.53
CA GLY A 309 10.03 7.98 5.16
C GLY A 309 11.09 6.94 4.88
N THR A 310 11.26 6.60 3.62
CA THR A 310 12.29 5.65 3.21
C THR A 310 13.40 6.34 2.44
N GLN A 311 14.50 5.64 2.25
CA GLN A 311 15.59 6.07 1.36
C GLN A 311 15.13 6.31 -0.10
N MET A 312 13.89 5.90 -0.47
CA MET A 312 13.31 6.19 -1.78
C MET A 312 12.53 7.50 -1.81
N THR A 313 12.32 8.18 -0.68
CA THR A 313 11.67 9.50 -0.65
C THR A 313 12.47 10.49 -1.49
N ASN A 314 11.78 11.16 -2.43
CA ASN A 314 12.41 12.02 -3.42
C ASN A 314 13.29 13.10 -2.79
N TYR A 315 14.47 13.34 -3.37
CA TYR A 315 15.46 14.30 -2.90
C TYR A 315 14.89 15.72 -2.74
N GLY A 316 14.08 16.18 -3.71
CA GLY A 316 13.42 17.49 -3.63
C GLY A 316 12.46 17.58 -2.44
N ILE A 317 11.72 16.51 -2.15
CA ILE A 317 10.83 16.44 -0.98
C ILE A 317 11.61 16.49 0.32
N GLN A 318 12.77 15.81 0.40
CA GLN A 318 13.64 15.89 1.58
C GLN A 318 14.16 17.32 1.81
N ASN A 319 14.50 18.05 0.74
CA ASN A 319 14.88 19.45 0.81
C ASN A 319 13.71 20.32 1.31
N LEU A 320 12.48 20.08 0.83
CA LEU A 320 11.28 20.78 1.32
C LEU A 320 11.03 20.56 2.83
N TYR A 321 11.24 19.34 3.34
CA TYR A 321 11.18 19.10 4.79
C TYR A 321 12.20 19.95 5.55
N LYS A 322 13.44 20.00 5.06
CA LYS A 322 14.52 20.78 5.67
C LYS A 322 14.23 22.28 5.65
N GLU A 323 13.79 22.84 4.52
CA GLU A 323 13.42 24.25 4.35
C GLU A 323 12.29 24.65 5.30
N ASN A 324 11.30 23.77 5.45
CA ASN A 324 10.18 23.98 6.36
C ASN A 324 10.50 23.59 7.81
N LYS A 325 11.75 23.25 8.15
CA LYS A 325 12.18 22.85 9.50
C LYS A 325 11.31 21.70 10.06
N ILE A 326 10.99 20.74 9.22
CA ILE A 326 10.35 19.48 9.59
C ILE A 326 11.47 18.44 9.67
N GLU A 327 11.59 17.78 10.81
CA GLU A 327 12.53 16.68 10.96
C GLU A 327 12.06 15.48 10.12
N PHE A 328 12.96 14.98 9.26
CA PHE A 328 12.72 13.81 8.42
C PHE A 328 13.70 12.70 8.82
N ILE A 329 13.15 11.51 9.09
CA ILE A 329 13.93 10.31 9.44
C ILE A 329 13.81 9.32 8.29
N GLU A 330 14.94 8.95 7.72
CA GLU A 330 15.04 8.00 6.62
C GLU A 330 15.23 6.57 7.15
N THR A 331 14.49 5.62 6.56
CA THR A 331 14.60 4.19 6.86
C THR A 331 14.88 3.37 5.59
N GLU A 332 15.14 2.08 5.77
CA GLU A 332 15.09 1.12 4.68
C GLU A 332 13.69 1.04 4.05
N VAL A 333 13.61 0.58 2.79
CA VAL A 333 12.36 0.39 2.07
C VAL A 333 11.54 -0.75 2.68
N GLY A 334 10.30 -0.46 3.01
CA GLY A 334 9.32 -1.40 3.56
C GLY A 334 8.59 -0.81 4.77
N ASP A 335 7.29 -0.96 4.76
CA ASP A 335 6.36 -0.41 5.76
C ASP A 335 6.71 -0.81 7.20
N LYS A 336 7.23 -2.02 7.40
CA LYS A 336 7.70 -2.49 8.72
C LYS A 336 8.85 -1.68 9.29
N TYR A 337 9.76 -1.17 8.45
CA TYR A 337 10.86 -0.32 8.90
C TYR A 337 10.38 1.08 9.22
N VAL A 338 9.47 1.61 8.39
CA VAL A 338 8.80 2.90 8.64
C VAL A 338 8.04 2.84 9.96
N LEU A 339 7.18 1.83 10.16
CA LEU A 339 6.41 1.66 11.39
C LEU A 339 7.30 1.55 12.63
N LYS A 340 8.36 0.73 12.56
CA LYS A 340 9.30 0.54 13.67
C LYS A 340 9.96 1.85 14.06
N GLU A 341 10.39 2.66 13.10
CA GLU A 341 11.01 3.95 13.39
C GLU A 341 9.99 4.99 13.85
N MET A 342 8.75 4.97 13.34
CA MET A 342 7.66 5.82 13.85
C MET A 342 7.41 5.58 15.34
N VAL A 343 7.28 4.33 15.76
CA VAL A 343 7.10 3.98 17.17
C VAL A 343 8.29 4.44 18.02
N LYS A 344 9.50 4.24 17.54
CA LYS A 344 10.74 4.60 18.25
C LYS A 344 10.92 6.11 18.39
N SER A 345 10.61 6.89 17.34
CA SER A 345 10.80 8.33 17.29
C SER A 345 9.60 9.13 17.82
N GLY A 346 8.46 8.46 18.09
CA GLY A 346 7.20 9.12 18.43
C GLY A 346 6.57 9.88 17.25
N SER A 347 6.92 9.49 16.02
CA SER A 347 6.32 10.06 14.82
C SER A 347 4.85 9.68 14.72
N SER A 348 4.01 10.65 14.35
CA SER A 348 2.60 10.42 14.06
C SER A 348 2.29 10.24 12.57
N LEU A 349 3.31 10.28 11.70
CA LEU A 349 3.10 10.23 10.26
C LEU A 349 4.35 9.64 9.58
N GLY A 350 4.15 8.62 8.77
CA GLY A 350 5.21 8.03 7.96
C GLY A 350 4.66 7.41 6.68
N GLY A 351 5.54 7.05 5.75
CA GLY A 351 5.08 6.42 4.53
C GLY A 351 6.14 6.24 3.46
N GLU A 352 5.67 5.79 2.32
CA GLU A 352 6.48 5.48 1.15
C GLU A 352 5.92 6.17 -0.10
N SER A 353 6.78 6.45 -1.06
CA SER A 353 6.42 7.04 -2.36
C SER A 353 5.33 6.25 -3.11
N SER A 354 5.21 4.95 -2.83
CA SER A 354 4.19 4.06 -3.38
C SER A 354 2.76 4.37 -2.94
N GLY A 355 2.54 5.36 -2.05
CA GLY A 355 1.24 5.72 -1.52
C GLY A 355 0.83 4.97 -0.25
N HIS A 356 1.71 4.14 0.31
CA HIS A 356 1.48 3.49 1.60
C HIS A 356 1.81 4.47 2.73
N ILE A 357 0.79 5.12 3.28
CA ILE A 357 0.92 6.14 4.32
C ILE A 357 0.41 5.58 5.65
N LEU A 358 1.28 5.56 6.64
CA LEU A 358 0.97 5.12 8.00
C LEU A 358 0.47 6.29 8.83
N ILE A 359 -0.78 6.17 9.31
CA ILE A 359 -1.48 7.18 10.10
C ILE A 359 -1.98 6.52 11.39
N PRO A 360 -1.92 7.23 12.56
CA PRO A 360 -2.52 6.71 13.77
C PRO A 360 -4.04 6.70 13.64
N VAL A 361 -4.65 5.55 13.84
CA VAL A 361 -6.10 5.34 13.80
C VAL A 361 -6.69 5.13 15.20
N ALA A 362 -5.86 4.74 16.16
CA ALA A 362 -6.14 4.68 17.59
C ALA A 362 -4.84 4.95 18.37
N ASN A 363 -4.89 4.99 19.71
CA ASN A 363 -3.70 5.19 20.55
C ASN A 363 -2.60 4.19 20.17
N ASP A 364 -1.48 4.72 19.67
CA ASP A 364 -0.28 3.98 19.25
C ASP A 364 -0.51 2.85 18.22
N PHE A 365 -1.65 2.86 17.54
CA PHE A 365 -1.97 1.93 16.48
C PHE A 365 -1.96 2.63 15.11
N TYR A 366 -1.02 2.25 14.26
CA TYR A 366 -0.76 2.86 12.97
C TYR A 366 -1.16 1.89 11.85
N VAL A 367 -1.86 2.39 10.86
CA VAL A 367 -2.31 1.57 9.72
C VAL A 367 -2.01 2.30 8.41
N GLY A 368 -1.50 1.57 7.43
CA GLY A 368 -1.51 1.99 6.04
C GLY A 368 -2.87 1.69 5.45
N ASP A 369 -3.68 2.74 5.24
CA ASP A 369 -5.04 2.63 4.74
C ASP A 369 -5.27 3.71 3.69
N GLY A 370 -5.54 3.29 2.44
CA GLY A 370 -5.77 4.22 1.34
C GLY A 370 -6.98 5.13 1.56
N ILE A 371 -8.06 4.61 2.16
CA ILE A 371 -9.28 5.39 2.41
C ILE A 371 -9.06 6.38 3.57
N ILE A 372 -8.37 5.98 4.63
CA ILE A 372 -7.98 6.90 5.73
C ILE A 372 -7.02 7.98 5.20
N THR A 373 -6.11 7.61 4.31
CA THR A 373 -5.21 8.57 3.63
C THR A 373 -6.01 9.57 2.79
N LEU A 374 -6.99 9.10 2.01
CA LEU A 374 -7.91 9.99 1.28
C LEU A 374 -8.62 10.97 2.23
N ILE A 375 -9.19 10.48 3.32
CA ILE A 375 -9.88 11.32 4.31
C ILE A 375 -8.93 12.34 4.94
N SER A 376 -7.70 11.96 5.23
CA SER A 376 -6.69 12.87 5.78
C SER A 376 -6.31 13.96 4.79
N LEU A 377 -6.23 13.65 3.49
CA LEU A 377 -6.01 14.65 2.44
C LEU A 377 -7.22 15.58 2.28
N LEU A 378 -8.44 15.04 2.37
CA LEU A 378 -9.67 15.85 2.35
C LEU A 378 -9.73 16.82 3.54
N GLU A 379 -9.27 16.41 4.73
CA GLU A 379 -9.12 17.32 5.88
C GLU A 379 -8.26 18.52 5.51
N VAL A 380 -7.12 18.30 4.85
CA VAL A 380 -6.22 19.39 4.42
C VAL A 380 -6.92 20.32 3.42
N ILE A 381 -7.51 19.74 2.37
CA ILE A 381 -8.22 20.48 1.31
C ILE A 381 -9.29 21.38 1.92
N PHE A 382 -10.16 20.86 2.76
CA PHE A 382 -11.29 21.62 3.31
C PHE A 382 -10.89 22.60 4.41
N LYS A 383 -9.95 22.26 5.28
CA LYS A 383 -9.51 23.17 6.35
C LYS A 383 -8.63 24.31 5.88
N GLN A 384 -7.92 24.12 4.75
CA GLN A 384 -7.12 25.18 4.15
C GLN A 384 -7.87 25.96 3.04
N ASP A 385 -9.05 25.49 2.64
CA ASP A 385 -9.80 26.00 1.49
C ASP A 385 -8.94 26.08 0.21
N LYS A 386 -8.15 25.01 -0.01
CA LYS A 386 -7.25 24.87 -1.16
C LYS A 386 -7.67 23.70 -2.02
N THR A 387 -7.49 23.84 -3.33
CA THR A 387 -7.60 22.71 -4.26
C THR A 387 -6.35 21.83 -4.18
N ILE A 388 -6.48 20.59 -4.64
CA ILE A 388 -5.32 19.68 -4.73
C ILE A 388 -4.26 20.18 -5.72
N ASP A 389 -4.65 20.90 -6.78
CA ASP A 389 -3.71 21.53 -7.71
C ASP A 389 -2.86 22.59 -7.02
N GLU A 390 -3.48 23.46 -6.20
CA GLU A 390 -2.76 24.48 -5.43
C GLU A 390 -1.82 23.84 -4.38
N LEU A 391 -2.23 22.76 -3.74
CA LEU A 391 -1.36 22.03 -2.81
C LEU A 391 -0.16 21.40 -3.54
N LYS A 392 -0.37 20.86 -4.76
CA LYS A 392 0.71 20.27 -5.56
C LYS A 392 1.68 21.30 -6.11
N GLU A 393 1.23 22.52 -6.41
CA GLU A 393 2.10 23.61 -6.89
C GLU A 393 3.15 24.04 -5.86
N GLU A 394 2.89 23.81 -4.58
CA GLU A 394 3.85 24.07 -3.50
C GLU A 394 4.96 23.01 -3.41
N ILE A 395 4.88 21.92 -4.21
CA ILE A 395 5.78 20.78 -4.12
C ILE A 395 6.66 20.69 -5.36
N ILE A 396 7.95 20.84 -5.15
CA ILE A 396 8.96 20.68 -6.19
C ILE A 396 9.71 19.38 -5.97
N SER A 397 9.34 18.34 -6.74
CA SER A 397 10.07 17.09 -6.76
C SER A 397 11.30 17.20 -7.64
N ALA A 398 12.43 16.67 -7.20
CA ALA A 398 13.62 16.59 -8.03
C ALA A 398 13.38 15.60 -9.20
N PRO A 399 13.77 15.93 -10.43
CA PRO A 399 13.88 14.98 -11.51
C PRO A 399 14.63 13.71 -11.06
N SER A 400 14.16 12.54 -11.50
CA SER A 400 14.74 11.26 -11.07
C SER A 400 14.73 10.23 -12.21
N LYS A 401 15.70 9.32 -12.18
CA LYS A 401 15.78 8.19 -13.11
C LYS A 401 16.26 6.93 -12.41
N LEU A 402 15.47 5.88 -12.51
CA LEU A 402 15.79 4.58 -11.91
C LEU A 402 16.28 3.62 -12.98
N PHE A 403 17.47 3.07 -12.75
CA PHE A 403 18.08 2.03 -13.57
C PHE A 403 17.95 0.67 -12.90
N ASN A 404 17.48 -0.32 -13.65
CA ASN A 404 17.44 -1.71 -13.24
C ASN A 404 18.41 -2.48 -14.13
N THR A 405 19.64 -2.65 -13.65
CA THR A 405 20.71 -3.34 -14.41
C THR A 405 20.71 -4.81 -14.03
N LYS A 406 20.40 -5.69 -14.98
CA LYS A 406 20.55 -7.13 -14.80
C LYS A 406 22.03 -7.49 -14.73
N VAL A 407 22.42 -8.28 -13.74
CA VAL A 407 23.80 -8.64 -13.47
C VAL A 407 23.93 -10.15 -13.36
N ILE A 408 25.12 -10.66 -13.69
CA ILE A 408 25.45 -12.08 -13.56
C ILE A 408 25.41 -12.48 -12.09
N ASP A 409 26.05 -11.69 -11.24
CA ASP A 409 26.04 -11.82 -9.78
C ASP A 409 26.16 -10.44 -9.14
N LYS A 410 25.32 -10.17 -8.13
CA LYS A 410 25.24 -8.87 -7.45
C LYS A 410 26.52 -8.51 -6.72
N LYS A 411 27.19 -9.49 -6.11
CA LYS A 411 28.41 -9.28 -5.35
C LYS A 411 29.58 -9.00 -6.30
N ILE A 412 29.71 -9.77 -7.38
CA ILE A 412 30.73 -9.56 -8.41
C ILE A 412 30.58 -8.15 -9.00
N PHE A 413 29.35 -7.72 -9.31
CA PHE A 413 29.09 -6.38 -9.86
C PHE A 413 29.52 -5.26 -8.90
N LEU A 414 29.17 -5.37 -7.61
CA LEU A 414 29.45 -4.36 -6.60
C LEU A 414 30.94 -4.32 -6.20
N GLU A 415 31.64 -5.45 -6.23
CA GLU A 415 33.06 -5.55 -5.89
C GLU A 415 34.00 -5.28 -7.10
N ASP A 416 33.42 -5.14 -8.31
CA ASP A 416 34.20 -4.86 -9.52
C ASP A 416 34.83 -3.46 -9.46
N LYS A 417 36.13 -3.38 -9.76
CA LYS A 417 36.90 -2.13 -9.64
C LYS A 417 36.47 -1.05 -10.63
N ILE A 418 36.01 -1.45 -11.82
CA ILE A 418 35.54 -0.51 -12.86
C ILE A 418 34.21 0.08 -12.38
N ASN A 419 33.28 -0.76 -11.94
CA ASN A 419 31.99 -0.31 -11.44
C ASN A 419 32.14 0.58 -10.20
N ALA A 420 33.00 0.19 -9.24
CA ALA A 420 33.27 1.01 -8.05
C ALA A 420 33.81 2.41 -8.42
N LYS A 421 34.71 2.48 -9.44
CA LYS A 421 35.20 3.77 -9.95
C LYS A 421 34.06 4.59 -10.59
N VAL A 422 33.22 3.96 -11.40
CA VAL A 422 32.07 4.64 -12.04
C VAL A 422 31.16 5.26 -10.99
N PHE A 423 30.84 4.54 -9.91
CA PHE A 423 30.01 5.09 -8.81
C PHE A 423 30.70 6.25 -8.10
N LEU A 424 31.99 6.17 -7.80
CA LEU A 424 32.73 7.28 -7.20
C LEU A 424 32.76 8.52 -8.08
N ASP A 425 32.87 8.33 -9.39
CA ASP A 425 32.86 9.44 -10.33
C ASP A 425 31.44 10.05 -10.45
N LEU A 426 30.40 9.21 -10.48
CA LEU A 426 29.00 9.69 -10.43
C LEU A 426 28.70 10.47 -9.17
N GLU A 427 29.16 10.03 -7.99
CA GLU A 427 29.00 10.78 -6.72
C GLU A 427 29.64 12.17 -6.78
N LYS A 428 30.81 12.30 -7.41
CA LYS A 428 31.44 13.61 -7.62
C LYS A 428 30.66 14.47 -8.61
N MET A 429 30.13 13.85 -9.68
CA MET A 429 29.40 14.56 -10.74
C MET A 429 28.04 15.03 -10.28
N VAL A 430 27.34 14.26 -9.44
CA VAL A 430 26.01 14.64 -8.93
C VAL A 430 26.10 15.84 -7.99
N GLY A 431 27.20 15.98 -7.26
CA GLY A 431 27.44 17.14 -6.40
C GLY A 431 26.39 17.32 -5.29
N PRO A 432 26.27 18.55 -4.73
CA PRO A 432 25.37 18.82 -3.62
C PRO A 432 23.89 18.98 -4.02
N ASN A 433 23.58 19.13 -5.30
CA ASN A 433 22.24 19.38 -5.80
C ASN A 433 21.52 18.11 -6.30
N GLY A 434 22.03 16.95 -5.92
CA GLY A 434 21.45 15.69 -6.30
C GLY A 434 21.87 14.56 -5.38
N ARG A 435 21.38 13.36 -5.71
CA ARG A 435 21.62 12.15 -4.92
C ARG A 435 21.72 10.92 -5.82
N LEU A 436 22.56 9.98 -5.39
CA LEU A 436 22.64 8.63 -5.93
C LEU A 436 22.22 7.63 -4.86
N LEU A 437 21.42 6.65 -5.24
CA LEU A 437 21.09 5.53 -4.38
C LEU A 437 21.31 4.23 -5.14
N LEU A 438 22.35 3.49 -4.73
CA LEU A 438 22.69 2.19 -5.31
C LEU A 438 22.27 1.07 -4.37
N ARG A 439 21.50 0.11 -4.88
CA ARG A 439 21.08 -1.04 -4.06
C ARG A 439 20.91 -2.32 -4.88
N PRO A 440 21.26 -3.49 -4.33
CA PRO A 440 20.90 -4.77 -4.95
C PRO A 440 19.40 -5.05 -4.76
N SER A 441 18.78 -5.71 -5.74
CA SER A 441 17.43 -6.25 -5.57
C SER A 441 17.44 -7.40 -4.57
N GLY A 442 16.40 -7.47 -3.71
CA GLY A 442 16.25 -8.56 -2.76
C GLY A 442 15.90 -9.91 -3.42
N THR A 443 15.15 -9.87 -4.52
CA THR A 443 14.53 -11.05 -5.14
C THR A 443 15.12 -11.44 -6.49
N GLU A 444 15.76 -10.52 -7.20
CA GLU A 444 16.25 -10.71 -8.57
C GLU A 444 17.76 -10.43 -8.66
N ASN A 445 18.42 -10.99 -9.67
CA ASN A 445 19.81 -10.68 -9.99
C ASN A 445 19.93 -9.36 -10.76
N LEU A 446 19.58 -8.27 -10.08
CA LEU A 446 19.74 -6.93 -10.62
C LEU A 446 20.21 -5.94 -9.55
N ILE A 447 20.86 -4.90 -10.02
CA ILE A 447 21.29 -3.73 -9.26
C ILE A 447 20.39 -2.57 -9.68
N ARG A 448 19.90 -1.84 -8.70
CA ARG A 448 19.09 -0.63 -8.87
C ARG A 448 19.93 0.58 -8.55
N LEU A 449 20.04 1.50 -9.51
CA LEU A 449 20.64 2.81 -9.33
C LEU A 449 19.56 3.87 -9.55
N LEU A 450 19.24 4.63 -8.49
CA LEU A 450 18.44 5.83 -8.59
C LEU A 450 19.37 7.03 -8.69
N ILE A 451 19.15 7.88 -9.69
CA ILE A 451 19.80 9.18 -9.86
C ILE A 451 18.74 10.25 -9.70
N GLU A 452 18.96 11.20 -8.80
CA GLU A 452 18.09 12.36 -8.59
C GLU A 452 18.94 13.64 -8.64
N HIS A 453 18.42 14.68 -9.28
CA HIS A 453 19.13 15.96 -9.37
C HIS A 453 18.11 17.11 -9.59
N GLU A 454 18.38 18.30 -9.07
CA GLU A 454 17.51 19.48 -9.27
C GLU A 454 17.42 19.90 -10.74
N ASP A 455 18.49 19.67 -11.51
CA ASP A 455 18.55 19.92 -12.94
C ASP A 455 18.32 18.63 -13.75
N ALA A 456 17.27 18.61 -14.57
CA ALA A 456 16.93 17.48 -15.41
C ALA A 456 18.00 17.16 -16.48
N GLU A 457 18.76 18.15 -16.96
CA GLU A 457 19.84 17.91 -17.92
C GLU A 457 20.98 17.11 -17.30
N GLN A 458 21.26 17.32 -16.01
CA GLN A 458 22.26 16.56 -15.29
C GLN A 458 21.88 15.07 -15.18
N ILE A 459 20.59 14.75 -15.05
CA ILE A 459 20.12 13.35 -15.05
C ILE A 459 20.53 12.64 -16.35
N GLU A 460 20.40 13.27 -17.50
CA GLU A 460 20.77 12.67 -18.78
C GLU A 460 22.30 12.52 -18.91
N ILE A 461 23.08 13.48 -18.43
CA ILE A 461 24.55 13.41 -18.43
C ILE A 461 25.03 12.25 -17.52
N LEU A 462 24.51 12.19 -16.27
CA LEU A 462 24.84 11.14 -15.31
C LEU A 462 24.40 9.75 -15.80
N SER A 463 23.22 9.69 -16.42
CA SER A 463 22.68 8.46 -17.02
C SER A 463 23.58 7.93 -18.13
N LYS A 464 23.98 8.82 -19.03
CA LYS A 464 24.88 8.47 -20.14
C LYS A 464 26.23 8.01 -19.59
N TYR A 465 26.80 8.74 -18.64
CA TYR A 465 28.06 8.35 -18.01
C TYR A 465 27.99 6.97 -17.40
N PHE A 466 26.91 6.65 -16.66
CA PHE A 466 26.69 5.33 -16.11
C PHE A 466 26.70 4.24 -17.18
N TYR A 467 25.86 4.38 -18.22
CA TYR A 467 25.75 3.38 -19.28
C TYR A 467 27.05 3.15 -20.08
N ASP A 468 27.78 4.23 -20.33
CA ASP A 468 28.98 4.17 -21.17
C ASP A 468 30.17 3.55 -20.44
N ASN A 469 30.20 3.62 -19.10
CA ASN A 469 31.38 3.27 -18.31
C ASN A 469 31.24 2.05 -17.40
N ILE A 470 30.02 1.52 -17.16
CA ILE A 470 29.89 0.28 -16.35
C ILE A 470 30.57 -0.90 -17.05
N ASN A 471 31.13 -1.81 -16.27
CA ASN A 471 31.75 -3.04 -16.79
C ASN A 471 30.68 -3.97 -17.36
N LYS A 472 30.64 -4.11 -18.71
CA LYS A 472 29.67 -4.93 -19.42
C LYS A 472 29.84 -6.43 -19.14
N ASP A 473 31.06 -6.88 -18.77
CA ASP A 473 31.33 -8.29 -18.44
C ASP A 473 30.64 -8.74 -17.14
N THR A 474 30.14 -7.81 -16.32
CA THR A 474 29.41 -8.09 -15.08
C THR A 474 27.89 -8.02 -15.27
N THR A 475 27.41 -7.63 -16.45
CA THR A 475 25.98 -7.48 -16.80
C THR A 475 25.47 -8.61 -17.69
N VAL A 476 24.13 -8.78 -17.77
CA VAL A 476 23.46 -9.77 -18.62
C VAL A 476 22.77 -9.10 -19.79
#